data_19c6f56177d16ffcc9f62c9f759a7a96
#
_entry.id   19c6f56177d16ffcc9f62c9f759a7a96
#
_cell.length_a   1.000
_cell.length_b   1.000
_cell.length_c   1.000
_cell.angle_alpha   90.00
_cell.angle_beta   90.00
_cell.angle_gamma   90.00
#
_symmetry.space_group_name_H-M   'P 1'
#
loop_
_entity.id
_entity.type
_entity.pdbx_description
1 polymer ?
#
loop_
_entity_poly.entity_id
_entity_poly.type
_entity_poly.pdbx_seq_one_letter_code
_entity_poly.pdbx_strand_id
1 'polypeptide(L)'
;MTREAQEMVDVLGKGVWSEAAVSFYAERSAKVRSGKRAPKGMQKMLNRVIGHHLTQAGWEGDGGYYFKNRTWVRVTFRHQMSLGSDLIDALKVCKKEGMELAIILAANAETLRTISPNDCNALVSFEKLQNEVMSLDGALDIPLVIGSLVPASEVPSAIEDELRKARLRDITVPLSGRRA
;
A
#
# COMPACT_ATOMS: atom_id res chain seq x y z
N MET A 1 -17.67 6.07 -13.09
CA MET A 1 -16.47 6.35 -12.24
C MET A 1 -16.40 7.85 -12.08
N THR A 2 -16.23 8.37 -10.86
CA THR A 2 -16.08 9.82 -10.64
C THR A 2 -14.75 10.32 -11.20
N ARG A 3 -14.64 11.65 -11.40
CA ARG A 3 -13.40 12.27 -11.87
C ARG A 3 -12.22 11.98 -10.92
N GLU A 4 -12.47 12.06 -9.63
CA GLU A 4 -11.47 11.83 -8.58
C GLU A 4 -11.00 10.37 -8.55
N ALA A 5 -11.91 9.41 -8.74
CA ALA A 5 -11.54 7.99 -8.84
C ALA A 5 -10.70 7.71 -10.09
N GLN A 6 -10.99 8.35 -11.22
CA GLN A 6 -10.17 8.24 -12.43
C GLN A 6 -8.78 8.88 -12.23
N GLU A 7 -8.73 10.08 -11.65
CA GLU A 7 -7.48 10.75 -11.33
C GLU A 7 -6.60 9.88 -10.40
N MET A 8 -7.23 9.22 -9.41
CA MET A 8 -6.53 8.28 -8.53
C MET A 8 -5.88 7.13 -9.32
N VAL A 9 -6.62 6.52 -10.24
CA VAL A 9 -6.10 5.46 -11.12
C VAL A 9 -4.94 5.98 -11.96
N ASP A 10 -5.06 7.18 -12.54
CA ASP A 10 -4.03 7.79 -13.38
C ASP A 10 -2.76 8.13 -12.57
N VAL A 11 -2.91 8.64 -11.35
CA VAL A 11 -1.79 8.94 -10.44
C VAL A 11 -1.06 7.66 -10.03
N LEU A 12 -1.80 6.63 -9.64
CA LEU A 12 -1.21 5.36 -9.18
C LEU A 12 -0.60 4.54 -10.32
N GLY A 13 -1.05 4.74 -11.56
CA GLY A 13 -0.49 4.14 -12.77
C GLY A 13 0.85 4.72 -13.22
N LYS A 14 1.24 5.91 -12.74
CA LYS A 14 2.42 6.67 -13.20
C LYS A 14 3.74 6.27 -12.54
N GLY A 15 4.14 5.02 -12.66
CA GLY A 15 5.48 4.60 -12.22
C GLY A 15 5.69 4.52 -10.70
N VAL A 16 4.63 4.66 -9.89
CA VAL A 16 4.68 4.60 -8.42
C VAL A 16 5.41 3.36 -7.92
N TRP A 17 5.15 2.22 -8.53
CA TRP A 17 5.78 0.96 -8.15
C TRP A 17 7.27 0.91 -8.43
N SER A 18 7.68 1.38 -9.60
CA SER A 18 9.10 1.43 -10.01
C SER A 18 9.88 2.40 -9.12
N GLU A 19 9.33 3.58 -8.85
CA GLU A 19 9.95 4.57 -7.96
C GLU A 19 10.08 4.05 -6.53
N ALA A 20 9.03 3.42 -6.01
CA ALA A 20 9.05 2.82 -4.67
C ALA A 20 10.07 1.68 -4.57
N ALA A 21 10.19 0.84 -5.60
CA ALA A 21 11.15 -0.25 -5.65
C ALA A 21 12.59 0.29 -5.68
N VAL A 22 12.90 1.23 -6.57
CA VAL A 22 14.24 1.86 -6.64
C VAL A 22 14.61 2.49 -5.29
N SER A 23 13.69 3.24 -4.68
CA SER A 23 13.91 3.88 -3.38
C SER A 23 14.10 2.87 -2.26
N PHE A 24 13.34 1.77 -2.27
CA PHE A 24 13.45 0.70 -1.29
C PHE A 24 14.81 0.00 -1.36
N TYR A 25 15.29 -0.33 -2.55
CA TYR A 25 16.61 -0.98 -2.71
C TYR A 25 17.76 -0.07 -2.35
N ALA A 26 17.67 1.22 -2.70
CA ALA A 26 18.66 2.20 -2.31
C ALA A 26 18.75 2.31 -0.76
N GLU A 27 17.61 2.44 -0.08
CA GLU A 27 17.58 2.49 1.38
C GLU A 27 18.08 1.18 2.02
N ARG A 28 17.64 0.03 1.50
CA ARG A 28 18.06 -1.29 1.98
C ARG A 28 19.57 -1.45 1.87
N SER A 29 20.14 -1.15 0.72
CA SER A 29 21.58 -1.25 0.46
C SER A 29 22.38 -0.31 1.36
N ALA A 30 21.92 0.92 1.58
CA ALA A 30 22.56 1.88 2.48
C ALA A 30 22.56 1.37 3.94
N LYS A 31 21.43 0.82 4.42
CA LYS A 31 21.33 0.26 5.78
C LYS A 31 22.24 -0.95 5.98
N VAL A 32 22.26 -1.88 5.03
CA VAL A 32 23.12 -3.06 5.08
C VAL A 32 24.59 -2.64 5.14
N ARG A 33 25.03 -1.71 4.27
CA ARG A 33 26.41 -1.20 4.28
C ARG A 33 26.80 -0.51 5.59
N SER A 34 25.83 0.14 6.26
CA SER A 34 26.06 0.79 7.55
C SER A 34 25.87 -0.13 8.76
N GLY A 35 25.73 -1.44 8.57
CA GLY A 35 25.51 -2.42 9.65
C GLY A 35 24.13 -2.30 10.33
N LYS A 36 23.19 -1.53 9.76
CA LYS A 36 21.84 -1.36 10.29
C LYS A 36 20.91 -2.43 9.75
N ARG A 37 19.83 -2.71 10.50
CA ARG A 37 18.82 -3.67 10.10
C ARG A 37 18.14 -3.22 8.80
N ALA A 38 18.14 -4.08 7.79
CA ALA A 38 17.45 -3.86 6.53
C ALA A 38 15.92 -3.78 6.71
N PRO A 39 15.22 -2.93 5.95
CA PRO A 39 13.76 -2.92 5.95
C PRO A 39 13.22 -4.27 5.44
N LYS A 40 12.15 -4.77 6.08
CA LYS A 40 11.57 -6.10 5.79
C LYS A 40 10.62 -6.09 4.58
N GLY A 41 10.04 -4.95 4.25
CA GLY A 41 9.06 -4.82 3.19
C GLY A 41 8.99 -3.40 2.61
N MET A 42 8.33 -3.28 1.49
CA MET A 42 8.22 -2.06 0.66
C MET A 42 7.08 -1.11 1.09
N GLN A 43 6.18 -1.53 2.00
CA GLN A 43 4.94 -0.79 2.31
C GLN A 43 5.20 0.68 2.68
N LYS A 44 6.20 0.93 3.53
CA LYS A 44 6.56 2.30 3.93
C LYS A 44 6.98 3.16 2.75
N MET A 45 7.71 2.55 1.81
CA MET A 45 8.19 3.24 0.63
C MET A 45 7.05 3.52 -0.34
N LEU A 46 6.17 2.53 -0.55
CA LEU A 46 4.96 2.71 -1.36
C LEU A 46 4.08 3.83 -0.81
N ASN A 47 3.79 3.83 0.50
CA ASN A 47 3.01 4.91 1.11
C ASN A 47 3.65 6.28 0.89
N ARG A 48 4.98 6.40 0.98
CA ARG A 48 5.68 7.66 0.76
C ARG A 48 5.58 8.12 -0.68
N VAL A 49 5.81 7.23 -1.65
CA VAL A 49 5.75 7.56 -3.07
C VAL A 49 4.32 7.87 -3.51
N ILE A 50 3.35 7.06 -3.09
CA ILE A 50 1.92 7.33 -3.33
C ILE A 50 1.55 8.71 -2.78
N GLY A 51 1.94 9.01 -1.53
CA GLY A 51 1.67 10.30 -0.91
C GLY A 51 2.27 11.47 -1.69
N HIS A 52 3.51 11.33 -2.16
CA HIS A 52 4.16 12.34 -2.98
C HIS A 52 3.39 12.61 -4.28
N HIS A 53 3.04 11.57 -5.03
CA HIS A 53 2.28 11.71 -6.28
C HIS A 53 0.88 12.29 -6.05
N LEU A 54 0.18 11.87 -5.00
CA LEU A 54 -1.13 12.40 -4.66
C LEU A 54 -1.06 13.88 -4.27
N THR A 55 -0.07 14.27 -3.45
CA THR A 55 0.14 15.68 -3.10
C THR A 55 0.44 16.54 -4.33
N GLN A 56 1.26 16.04 -5.26
CA GLN A 56 1.52 16.74 -6.53
C GLN A 56 0.25 16.89 -7.40
N ALA A 57 -0.67 15.94 -7.31
CA ALA A 57 -1.96 16.01 -7.98
C ALA A 57 -3.01 16.85 -7.21
N GLY A 58 -2.61 17.52 -6.12
CA GLY A 58 -3.46 18.41 -5.32
C GLY A 58 -4.38 17.68 -4.35
N TRP A 59 -4.05 16.45 -3.94
CA TRP A 59 -4.67 15.77 -2.81
C TRP A 59 -4.04 16.22 -1.51
N GLU A 60 -4.86 16.48 -0.51
CA GLU A 60 -4.43 16.82 0.85
C GLU A 60 -4.39 15.56 1.73
N GLY A 61 -3.50 15.55 2.73
CA GLY A 61 -3.40 14.44 3.69
C GLY A 61 -2.06 13.73 3.67
N ASP A 62 -1.94 12.70 4.48
CA ASP A 62 -0.74 11.88 4.64
C ASP A 62 -1.04 10.48 5.20
N GLY A 63 0.00 9.68 5.45
CA GLY A 63 -0.13 8.41 6.16
C GLY A 63 -1.10 7.41 5.56
N GLY A 64 -1.47 7.57 4.29
CA GLY A 64 -2.46 6.75 3.59
C GLY A 64 -3.88 7.28 3.69
N TYR A 65 -4.10 8.49 4.22
CA TYR A 65 -5.38 9.20 4.23
C TYR A 65 -5.26 10.44 3.35
N TYR A 66 -6.14 10.58 2.34
CA TYR A 66 -6.10 11.70 1.41
C TYR A 66 -7.50 12.20 1.11
N PHE A 67 -7.63 13.50 0.82
CA PHE A 67 -8.91 14.14 0.51
C PHE A 67 -8.76 15.07 -0.70
N LYS A 68 -9.78 15.11 -1.53
CA LYS A 68 -9.92 16.08 -2.62
C LYS A 68 -11.39 16.18 -3.03
N ASN A 69 -11.92 17.39 -3.19
CA ASN A 69 -13.28 17.62 -3.73
C ASN A 69 -14.36 16.74 -3.10
N ARG A 70 -14.41 16.65 -1.76
CA ARG A 70 -15.35 15.80 -1.00
C ARG A 70 -15.21 14.29 -1.26
N THR A 71 -14.07 13.86 -1.79
CA THR A 71 -13.67 12.47 -1.90
C THR A 71 -12.60 12.18 -0.87
N TRP A 72 -12.83 11.13 -0.08
CA TRP A 72 -11.85 10.60 0.86
C TRP A 72 -11.24 9.32 0.32
N VAL A 73 -9.92 9.15 0.49
CA VAL A 73 -9.19 7.97 0.05
C VAL A 73 -8.38 7.40 1.19
N ARG A 74 -8.46 6.10 1.35
CA ARG A 74 -7.61 5.29 2.21
C ARG A 74 -6.75 4.36 1.38
N VAL A 75 -5.43 4.52 1.43
CA VAL A 75 -4.47 3.53 0.94
C VAL A 75 -3.99 2.72 2.13
N THR A 76 -4.29 1.42 2.17
CA THR A 76 -3.99 0.60 3.34
C THR A 76 -2.99 -0.52 3.02
N PHE A 77 -1.92 -0.57 3.82
CA PHE A 77 -0.98 -1.69 3.96
C PHE A 77 -0.90 -2.11 5.42
N ARG A 78 -1.97 -1.88 6.18
CA ARG A 78 -2.03 -2.14 7.63
C ARG A 78 -2.30 -3.60 7.91
N HIS A 79 -2.13 -3.97 9.17
CA HIS A 79 -2.52 -5.28 9.67
C HIS A 79 -4.04 -5.48 9.52
N GLN A 80 -4.47 -6.69 9.20
CA GLN A 80 -5.89 -7.04 8.99
C GLN A 80 -6.81 -6.66 10.17
N MET A 81 -6.28 -6.63 11.39
CA MET A 81 -7.00 -6.14 12.58
C MET A 81 -7.46 -4.68 12.46
N SER A 82 -6.88 -3.91 11.55
CA SER A 82 -7.25 -2.50 11.31
C SER A 82 -8.34 -2.33 10.25
N LEU A 83 -8.79 -3.41 9.60
CA LEU A 83 -9.77 -3.33 8.51
C LEU A 83 -11.08 -2.72 8.98
N GLY A 84 -11.60 -3.17 10.13
CA GLY A 84 -12.80 -2.59 10.73
C GLY A 84 -12.66 -1.08 11.04
N SER A 85 -11.47 -0.64 11.47
CA SER A 85 -11.21 0.79 11.68
C SER A 85 -11.26 1.58 10.37
N ASP A 86 -10.67 1.05 9.29
CA ASP A 86 -10.67 1.72 7.98
C ASP A 86 -12.13 1.87 7.45
N LEU A 87 -13.01 0.87 7.66
CA LEU A 87 -14.44 0.94 7.30
C LEU A 87 -15.22 1.92 8.19
N ILE A 88 -14.95 1.95 9.49
CA ILE A 88 -15.55 2.91 10.41
C ILE A 88 -15.12 4.34 10.07
N ASP A 89 -13.87 4.55 9.68
CA ASP A 89 -13.39 5.86 9.24
C ASP A 89 -14.10 6.30 7.94
N ALA A 90 -14.31 5.40 6.98
CA ALA A 90 -15.12 5.68 5.79
C ALA A 90 -16.55 6.10 6.15
N LEU A 91 -17.21 5.41 7.09
CA LEU A 91 -18.53 5.78 7.59
C LEU A 91 -18.53 7.19 8.22
N LYS A 92 -17.54 7.49 9.07
CA LYS A 92 -17.44 8.79 9.75
C LYS A 92 -17.27 9.94 8.75
N VAL A 93 -16.35 9.81 7.81
CA VAL A 93 -16.08 10.89 6.84
C VAL A 93 -17.30 11.14 5.94
N CYS A 94 -18.03 10.11 5.51
CA CYS A 94 -19.24 10.28 4.72
C CYS A 94 -20.42 10.81 5.55
N LYS A 95 -20.70 10.23 6.71
CA LYS A 95 -21.90 10.59 7.50
C LYS A 95 -21.75 11.87 8.33
N LYS A 96 -20.53 12.18 8.81
CA LYS A 96 -20.30 13.33 9.71
C LYS A 96 -19.57 14.49 9.05
N GLU A 97 -18.63 14.20 8.18
CA GLU A 97 -17.79 15.23 7.54
C GLU A 97 -18.28 15.60 6.13
N GLY A 98 -19.34 14.94 5.65
CA GLY A 98 -20.02 15.27 4.41
C GLY A 98 -19.21 14.91 3.17
N MET A 99 -18.33 13.92 3.25
CA MET A 99 -17.70 13.36 2.04
C MET A 99 -18.73 12.66 1.18
N GLU A 100 -18.65 12.87 -0.13
CA GLU A 100 -19.59 12.31 -1.11
C GLU A 100 -19.14 10.93 -1.60
N LEU A 101 -17.87 10.59 -1.39
CA LEU A 101 -17.28 9.33 -1.82
C LEU A 101 -16.17 8.92 -0.87
N ALA A 102 -16.19 7.67 -0.43
CA ALA A 102 -15.05 7.01 0.21
C ALA A 102 -14.42 5.99 -0.76
N ILE A 103 -13.10 5.98 -0.84
CA ILE A 103 -12.34 5.02 -1.64
C ILE A 103 -11.35 4.32 -0.71
N ILE A 104 -11.36 2.99 -0.67
CA ILE A 104 -10.36 2.21 0.06
C ILE A 104 -9.56 1.37 -0.93
N LEU A 105 -8.24 1.55 -0.92
CA LEU A 105 -7.31 0.86 -1.81
C LEU A 105 -6.42 -0.08 -0.99
N ALA A 106 -6.39 -1.35 -1.38
CA ALA A 106 -5.51 -2.36 -0.80
C ALA A 106 -4.79 -3.15 -1.89
N ALA A 107 -3.57 -3.59 -1.61
CA ALA A 107 -2.88 -4.48 -2.54
C ALA A 107 -3.55 -5.87 -2.53
N ASN A 108 -3.58 -6.55 -3.67
CA ASN A 108 -4.03 -7.94 -3.72
C ASN A 108 -3.03 -8.89 -3.02
N ALA A 109 -3.46 -10.11 -2.73
CA ALA A 109 -2.66 -11.08 -1.99
C ALA A 109 -1.33 -11.41 -2.70
N GLU A 110 -1.30 -11.46 -4.03
CA GLU A 110 -0.10 -11.71 -4.82
C GLU A 110 0.91 -10.57 -4.68
N THR A 111 0.44 -9.34 -4.84
CA THR A 111 1.25 -8.14 -4.63
C THR A 111 1.81 -8.07 -3.21
N LEU A 112 1.01 -8.40 -2.19
CA LEU A 112 1.49 -8.44 -0.80
C LEU A 112 2.61 -9.45 -0.59
N ARG A 113 2.56 -10.63 -1.22
CA ARG A 113 3.66 -11.60 -1.17
C ARG A 113 4.95 -11.06 -1.76
N THR A 114 4.86 -10.19 -2.76
CA THR A 114 6.01 -9.55 -3.39
C THR A 114 6.58 -8.44 -2.52
N ILE A 115 5.75 -7.52 -2.04
CA ILE A 115 6.21 -6.32 -1.31
C ILE A 115 6.45 -6.54 0.18
N SER A 116 5.87 -7.58 0.77
CA SER A 116 5.97 -7.91 2.20
C SER A 116 5.94 -9.43 2.45
N PRO A 117 6.91 -10.19 1.94
CA PRO A 117 6.87 -11.66 1.94
C PRO A 117 6.76 -12.26 3.35
N ASN A 118 7.28 -11.58 4.39
CA ASN A 118 7.28 -12.09 5.75
C ASN A 118 5.96 -11.83 6.51
N ASP A 119 5.20 -10.80 6.10
CA ASP A 119 4.02 -10.33 6.83
C ASP A 119 2.77 -10.32 5.95
N CYS A 120 2.83 -10.77 4.69
CA CYS A 120 1.76 -10.66 3.70
C CYS A 120 0.41 -11.22 4.19
N ASN A 121 0.42 -12.32 4.93
CA ASN A 121 -0.79 -12.94 5.45
C ASN A 121 -1.46 -12.14 6.57
N ALA A 122 -0.71 -11.31 7.29
CA ALA A 122 -1.20 -10.48 8.37
C ALA A 122 -1.75 -9.12 7.90
N LEU A 123 -1.47 -8.74 6.66
CA LEU A 123 -1.91 -7.46 6.10
C LEU A 123 -3.31 -7.54 5.50
N VAL A 124 -3.96 -6.40 5.40
CA VAL A 124 -5.19 -6.23 4.62
C VAL A 124 -4.87 -6.46 3.15
N SER A 125 -5.48 -7.47 2.54
CA SER A 125 -5.48 -7.64 1.09
C SER A 125 -6.81 -7.17 0.50
N PHE A 126 -6.80 -6.91 -0.81
CA PHE A 126 -8.02 -6.54 -1.53
C PHE A 126 -9.12 -7.58 -1.37
N GLU A 127 -8.77 -8.87 -1.40
CA GLU A 127 -9.74 -9.97 -1.26
C GLU A 127 -10.35 -10.01 0.14
N LYS A 128 -9.56 -9.73 1.19
CA LYS A 128 -10.08 -9.61 2.57
C LYS A 128 -11.00 -8.41 2.71
N LEU A 129 -10.60 -7.25 2.15
CA LEU A 129 -11.42 -6.04 2.12
C LEU A 129 -12.75 -6.28 1.40
N GLN A 130 -12.71 -6.93 0.23
CA GLN A 130 -13.89 -7.26 -0.55
C GLN A 130 -14.85 -8.18 0.24
N ASN A 131 -14.33 -9.24 0.84
CA ASN A 131 -15.14 -10.16 1.63
C ASN A 131 -15.79 -9.48 2.82
N GLU A 132 -15.06 -8.59 3.51
CA GLU A 132 -15.60 -7.86 4.66
C GLU A 132 -16.71 -6.90 4.23
N VAL A 133 -16.49 -6.11 3.16
CA VAL A 133 -17.50 -5.20 2.62
C VAL A 133 -18.75 -5.97 2.18
N MET A 134 -18.58 -7.11 1.49
CA MET A 134 -19.72 -7.95 1.08
C MET A 134 -20.46 -8.56 2.27
N SER A 135 -19.77 -8.89 3.36
CA SER A 135 -20.40 -9.44 4.58
C SER A 135 -21.27 -8.43 5.32
N LEU A 136 -21.00 -7.14 5.12
CA LEU A 136 -21.73 -6.02 5.73
C LEU A 136 -22.98 -5.60 4.94
N ASP A 137 -23.45 -6.42 4.04
CA ASP A 137 -24.57 -6.22 3.08
C ASP A 137 -25.62 -5.20 3.56
N GLY A 138 -25.62 -4.00 2.96
CA GLY A 138 -26.51 -2.90 3.31
C GLY A 138 -26.22 -2.16 4.63
N ALA A 139 -25.34 -2.67 5.51
CA ALA A 139 -24.98 -1.99 6.75
C ALA A 139 -24.05 -0.78 6.51
N LEU A 140 -23.29 -0.79 5.41
CA LEU A 140 -22.46 0.32 4.93
C LEU A 140 -23.27 1.18 3.95
N ASP A 141 -24.28 1.90 4.48
CA ASP A 141 -25.08 2.87 3.69
C ASP A 141 -24.26 4.14 3.41
N ILE A 142 -23.20 4.02 2.62
CA ILE A 142 -22.34 5.12 2.15
C ILE A 142 -21.86 4.83 0.71
N PRO A 143 -21.56 5.87 -0.09
CA PRO A 143 -20.87 5.72 -1.36
C PRO A 143 -19.44 5.22 -1.15
N LEU A 144 -19.22 3.91 -1.23
CA LEU A 144 -17.92 3.27 -1.02
C LEU A 144 -17.44 2.59 -2.31
N VAL A 145 -16.22 2.91 -2.71
CA VAL A 145 -15.48 2.20 -3.76
C VAL A 145 -14.29 1.50 -3.14
N ILE A 146 -14.11 0.23 -3.45
CA ILE A 146 -12.90 -0.51 -3.10
C ILE A 146 -12.07 -0.80 -4.34
N GLY A 147 -10.76 -0.68 -4.26
CA GLY A 147 -9.87 -0.86 -5.38
C GLY A 147 -8.65 -1.71 -5.05
N SER A 148 -8.22 -2.50 -6.04
CA SER A 148 -7.01 -3.31 -5.93
C SER A 148 -5.79 -2.55 -6.44
N LEU A 149 -4.77 -2.45 -5.59
CA LEU A 149 -3.45 -1.95 -5.97
C LEU A 149 -2.64 -3.11 -6.53
N VAL A 150 -2.39 -3.06 -7.83
CA VAL A 150 -1.54 -4.01 -8.53
C VAL A 150 -0.38 -3.27 -9.19
N PRO A 151 0.84 -3.86 -9.26
CA PRO A 151 1.91 -3.29 -10.06
C PRO A 151 1.45 -3.16 -11.51
N ALA A 152 1.80 -2.06 -12.17
CA ALA A 152 1.71 -2.01 -13.62
C ALA A 152 2.54 -3.16 -14.21
N SER A 153 2.09 -3.77 -15.29
CA SER A 153 2.70 -4.93 -15.94
C SER A 153 4.16 -4.74 -16.37
N GLU A 154 4.65 -3.53 -16.26
CA GLU A 154 6.02 -3.11 -16.58
C GLU A 154 6.86 -2.80 -15.33
N VAL A 155 6.75 -3.59 -14.25
CA VAL A 155 7.87 -3.62 -13.30
C VAL A 155 9.06 -4.16 -14.09
N PRO A 156 10.09 -3.35 -14.39
CA PRO A 156 11.17 -3.79 -15.24
C PRO A 156 11.75 -5.10 -14.70
N SER A 157 12.02 -6.08 -15.55
CA SER A 157 12.64 -7.37 -15.20
C SER A 157 13.92 -7.20 -14.36
N ALA A 158 14.63 -6.07 -14.53
CA ALA A 158 15.76 -5.67 -13.70
C ALA A 158 15.39 -5.50 -12.21
N ILE A 159 14.18 -5.04 -11.90
CA ILE A 159 13.70 -4.89 -10.51
C ILE A 159 13.31 -6.25 -9.93
N GLU A 160 12.71 -7.13 -10.72
CA GLU A 160 12.44 -8.51 -10.30
C GLU A 160 13.73 -9.27 -10.04
N ASP A 161 14.74 -9.10 -10.86
CA ASP A 161 16.06 -9.72 -10.68
C ASP A 161 16.78 -9.18 -9.44
N GLU A 162 16.70 -7.90 -9.14
CA GLU A 162 17.24 -7.32 -7.89
C GLU A 162 16.45 -7.77 -6.66
N LEU A 163 15.13 -7.90 -6.75
CA LEU A 163 14.27 -8.51 -5.72
C LEU A 163 14.68 -9.96 -5.45
N ARG A 164 14.90 -10.73 -6.51
CA ARG A 164 15.32 -12.12 -6.43
C ARG A 164 16.72 -12.27 -5.84
N LYS A 165 17.68 -11.45 -6.26
CA LYS A 165 19.05 -11.41 -5.73
C LYS A 165 19.06 -10.98 -4.26
N ALA A 166 18.24 -10.03 -3.86
CA ALA A 166 18.11 -9.61 -2.46
C ALA A 166 17.53 -10.74 -1.59
N ARG A 167 16.53 -11.48 -2.07
CA ARG A 167 15.98 -12.67 -1.38
C ARG A 167 17.03 -13.76 -1.19
N LEU A 168 17.83 -14.04 -2.21
CA LEU A 168 18.90 -15.06 -2.15
C LEU A 168 20.01 -14.67 -1.17
N ARG A 169 20.36 -13.39 -1.08
CA ARG A 169 21.37 -12.90 -0.12
C ARG A 169 20.91 -12.93 1.34
N ASP A 170 19.61 -12.75 1.60
CA ASP A 170 19.04 -12.86 2.97
C ASP A 170 19.06 -14.31 3.49
N ILE A 171 18.99 -15.30 2.58
CA ILE A 171 19.06 -16.73 2.93
C ILE A 171 20.50 -17.17 3.19
N THR A 172 21.50 -16.47 2.64
CA THR A 172 22.92 -16.85 2.70
C THR A 172 23.73 -16.13 3.78
N VAL A 173 23.13 -15.26 4.61
CA VAL A 173 23.84 -14.71 5.78
C VAL A 173 23.88 -15.77 6.86
N PRO A 174 25.06 -16.35 7.18
CA PRO A 174 25.18 -17.32 8.25
C PRO A 174 24.82 -16.65 9.58
N LEU A 175 24.07 -17.34 10.42
CA LEU A 175 23.84 -16.99 11.83
C LEU A 175 25.12 -17.17 12.67
N SER A 176 26.24 -16.66 12.19
CA SER A 176 27.51 -16.68 12.94
C SER A 176 27.60 -15.43 13.80
N GLY A 177 27.29 -15.54 15.06
CA GLY A 177 27.62 -14.50 16.04
C GLY A 177 26.65 -14.31 17.19
N ARG A 178 26.07 -15.35 17.77
CA ARG A 178 25.76 -15.29 19.19
C ARG A 178 27.01 -15.76 19.93
N ARG A 179 27.86 -14.81 20.32
CA ARG A 179 28.80 -15.03 21.41
C ARG A 179 28.05 -14.87 22.74
N ALA A 180 28.32 -15.84 23.60
CA ALA A 180 27.88 -15.94 24.98
C ALA A 180 28.15 -14.68 25.81
#